data_ae07cfd9369c146804d1f1df35167c33
#
_entry.id   ae07cfd9369c146804d1f1df35167c33
#
_cell.length_a   1.000
_cell.length_b   1.000
_cell.length_c   1.000
_cell.angle_alpha   90.00
_cell.angle_beta   90.00
_cell.angle_gamma   90.00
#
_symmetry.space_group_name_H-M   'P 1'
#
loop_
_entity.id
_entity.type
_entity.pdbx_description
1 polymer ?
#
loop_
_entity_poly.entity_id
_entity_poly.type
_entity_poly.pdbx_seq_one_letter_code
_entity_poly.pdbx_strand_id
1 'polypeptide(L)'
;MAAGSAKTARDPVHHPLFARAYARVSVAAETRMGMAAIRQRLLGGLSGRVIEVGAGNGLNFAHYPGTVSEVVAIEPERMLRGLAVEAALRARVPVDVAPGAAEALPVKSEAFDAAVVSLVLCSVRDVPRALAELRRVLRPGGEVRFFEHGRGGGRVMRFTQRTLDRTVWPPLAGGCHVAREPVGALREAGFELGPYRRTLMPEKGPKLPTSYCVLGAAWRPARDTADDPPTGRS
;
A
#
# COMPACT_ATOMS: atom_id res chain seq x y z
N MET A 1 12.92 39.73 -24.02
CA MET A 1 12.49 38.30 -23.92
C MET A 1 12.27 37.99 -22.46
N ALA A 2 11.03 37.93 -22.01
CA ALA A 2 10.66 37.69 -20.62
C ALA A 2 10.61 36.16 -20.38
N ALA A 3 11.49 35.66 -19.53
CA ALA A 3 11.43 34.26 -19.06
C ALA A 3 10.23 34.12 -18.14
N GLY A 4 9.17 33.46 -18.63
CA GLY A 4 8.02 33.10 -17.84
C GLY A 4 8.41 32.11 -16.75
N SER A 5 8.31 32.55 -15.50
CA SER A 5 8.42 31.69 -14.30
C SER A 5 7.31 30.64 -14.35
N ALA A 6 7.67 29.40 -14.70
CA ALA A 6 6.76 28.27 -14.54
C ALA A 6 6.47 28.09 -13.05
N LYS A 7 5.26 28.46 -12.61
CA LYS A 7 4.75 28.08 -11.29
C LYS A 7 4.81 26.56 -11.21
N THR A 8 5.76 26.04 -10.44
CA THR A 8 5.81 24.63 -10.06
C THR A 8 4.47 24.27 -9.43
N ALA A 9 3.68 23.46 -10.12
CA ALA A 9 2.45 22.92 -9.58
C ALA A 9 2.82 22.25 -8.24
N ARG A 10 2.17 22.66 -7.15
CA ARG A 10 2.36 22.02 -5.83
C ARG A 10 2.09 20.54 -6.00
N ASP A 11 3.09 19.73 -5.71
CA ASP A 11 2.97 18.29 -5.70
C ASP A 11 1.82 17.92 -4.74
N PRO A 12 0.72 17.33 -5.24
CA PRO A 12 -0.49 17.15 -4.46
C PRO A 12 -0.34 16.15 -3.30
N VAL A 13 0.82 15.51 -3.17
CA VAL A 13 1.13 14.50 -2.13
C VAL A 13 2.15 15.03 -1.11
N HIS A 14 2.57 16.29 -1.23
CA HIS A 14 3.56 16.86 -0.32
C HIS A 14 2.94 17.26 1.02
N HIS A 15 3.13 16.44 2.06
CA HIS A 15 2.68 16.67 3.43
C HIS A 15 3.88 16.63 4.42
N PRO A 16 4.77 17.62 4.43
CA PRO A 16 6.06 17.54 5.15
C PRO A 16 5.91 17.42 6.67
N LEU A 17 4.88 18.01 7.27
CA LEU A 17 4.63 17.88 8.71
C LEU A 17 4.16 16.46 9.06
N PHE A 18 3.25 15.91 8.27
CA PHE A 18 2.83 14.52 8.41
C PHE A 18 3.99 13.55 8.21
N ALA A 19 4.80 13.75 7.17
CA ALA A 19 5.94 12.90 6.87
C ALA A 19 6.95 12.83 8.03
N ARG A 20 7.24 13.97 8.69
CA ARG A 20 8.10 14.02 9.89
C ARG A 20 7.50 13.28 11.08
N ALA A 21 6.22 13.47 11.33
CA ALA A 21 5.51 12.78 12.41
C ALA A 21 5.46 11.28 12.13
N TYR A 22 5.08 10.89 10.90
CA TYR A 22 5.01 9.50 10.45
C TYR A 22 6.34 8.79 10.57
N ALA A 23 7.45 9.40 10.13
CA ALA A 23 8.78 8.81 10.20
C ALA A 23 9.17 8.43 11.64
N ARG A 24 8.78 9.24 12.64
CA ARG A 24 9.04 8.95 14.05
C ARG A 24 8.10 7.90 14.64
N VAL A 25 6.80 8.04 14.36
CA VAL A 25 5.75 7.15 14.89
C VAL A 25 5.90 5.75 14.30
N SER A 26 6.18 5.62 13.00
CA SER A 26 6.33 4.33 12.33
C SER A 26 7.50 3.51 12.89
N VAL A 27 8.64 4.14 13.19
CA VAL A 27 9.78 3.48 13.85
C VAL A 27 9.41 3.03 15.26
N ALA A 28 8.72 3.87 16.03
CA ALA A 28 8.27 3.48 17.37
C ALA A 28 7.25 2.34 17.34
N ALA A 29 6.43 2.26 16.29
CA ALA A 29 5.44 1.21 16.11
C ALA A 29 6.06 -0.18 15.83
N GLU A 30 7.29 -0.24 15.27
CA GLU A 30 7.98 -1.51 15.01
C GLU A 30 8.06 -2.39 16.27
N THR A 31 8.48 -1.81 17.36
CA THR A 31 8.64 -2.53 18.64
C THR A 31 7.39 -2.48 19.51
N ARG A 32 6.80 -1.28 19.68
CA ARG A 32 5.71 -1.07 20.64
C ARG A 32 4.36 -1.63 20.18
N MET A 33 4.13 -1.67 18.87
CA MET A 33 2.86 -2.14 18.30
C MET A 33 2.95 -3.49 17.60
N GLY A 34 4.13 -4.13 17.55
CA GLY A 34 4.33 -5.42 16.90
C GLY A 34 4.33 -5.36 15.37
N MET A 35 4.60 -4.18 14.77
CA MET A 35 4.62 -4.00 13.33
C MET A 35 5.67 -4.86 12.63
N ALA A 36 6.82 -5.10 13.25
CA ALA A 36 7.86 -5.98 12.71
C ALA A 36 7.32 -7.39 12.39
N ALA A 37 6.53 -7.99 13.32
CA ALA A 37 5.92 -9.29 13.09
C ALA A 37 4.87 -9.27 11.97
N ILE A 38 4.14 -8.17 11.80
CA ILE A 38 3.21 -7.99 10.69
C ILE A 38 3.97 -7.92 9.37
N ARG A 39 5.07 -7.14 9.30
CA ARG A 39 5.92 -7.06 8.09
C ARG A 39 6.51 -8.41 7.70
N GLN A 40 7.02 -9.18 8.66
CA GLN A 40 7.51 -10.53 8.41
C GLN A 40 6.44 -11.44 7.82
N ARG A 41 5.19 -11.37 8.32
CA ARG A 41 4.07 -12.13 7.77
C ARG A 41 3.63 -11.63 6.39
N LEU A 42 3.61 -10.31 6.20
CA LEU A 42 3.24 -9.66 4.94
C LEU A 42 4.18 -10.09 3.80
N LEU A 43 5.48 -10.09 4.08
CA LEU A 43 6.53 -10.30 3.08
C LEU A 43 7.00 -11.76 2.98
N GLY A 44 6.66 -12.58 3.99
CA GLY A 44 7.07 -13.98 4.03
C GLY A 44 6.61 -14.77 2.81
N GLY A 45 7.53 -15.55 2.22
CA GLY A 45 7.28 -16.38 1.04
C GLY A 45 7.25 -15.63 -0.29
N LEU A 46 7.46 -14.32 -0.32
CA LEU A 46 7.63 -13.57 -1.57
C LEU A 46 8.89 -14.03 -2.32
N SER A 47 8.83 -14.00 -3.63
CA SER A 47 9.94 -14.34 -4.51
C SER A 47 9.88 -13.55 -5.82
N GLY A 48 10.98 -13.58 -6.57
CA GLY A 48 11.07 -12.89 -7.85
C GLY A 48 11.16 -11.37 -7.71
N ARG A 49 10.67 -10.68 -8.70
CA ARG A 49 10.71 -9.21 -8.79
C ARG A 49 9.49 -8.59 -8.12
N VAL A 50 9.70 -7.75 -7.14
CA VAL A 50 8.62 -7.16 -6.33
C VAL A 50 8.52 -5.65 -6.54
N ILE A 51 7.29 -5.12 -6.61
CA ILE A 51 7.04 -3.69 -6.49
C ILE A 51 6.42 -3.38 -5.11
N GLU A 52 7.00 -2.47 -4.37
CA GLU A 52 6.41 -1.93 -3.15
C GLU A 52 5.87 -0.54 -3.43
N VAL A 53 4.55 -0.36 -3.28
CA VAL A 53 3.88 0.92 -3.53
C VAL A 53 3.61 1.61 -2.20
N GLY A 54 4.04 2.87 -2.08
CA GLY A 54 3.98 3.64 -0.84
C GLY A 54 4.97 3.13 0.20
N ALA A 55 6.25 3.05 -0.17
CA ALA A 55 7.30 2.48 0.68
C ALA A 55 7.55 3.27 1.98
N GLY A 56 7.06 4.51 2.08
CA GLY A 56 7.27 5.34 3.24
C GLY A 56 8.75 5.56 3.51
N ASN A 57 9.18 5.30 4.75
CA ASN A 57 10.57 5.36 5.16
C ASN A 57 11.33 4.02 5.03
N GLY A 58 10.83 3.07 4.26
CA GLY A 58 11.52 1.83 3.89
C GLY A 58 11.59 0.75 4.97
N LEU A 59 10.70 0.78 5.98
CA LEU A 59 10.74 -0.19 7.08
C LEU A 59 10.48 -1.65 6.65
N ASN A 60 9.87 -1.88 5.51
CA ASN A 60 9.69 -3.22 4.96
C ASN A 60 11.00 -3.84 4.45
N PHE A 61 11.96 -3.03 4.02
CA PHE A 61 13.13 -3.51 3.27
C PHE A 61 13.99 -4.51 4.05
N ALA A 62 14.07 -4.37 5.37
CA ALA A 62 14.80 -5.30 6.23
C ALA A 62 14.14 -6.69 6.35
N HIS A 63 12.87 -6.83 5.91
CA HIS A 63 12.06 -8.03 6.09
C HIS A 63 11.85 -8.84 4.80
N TYR A 64 12.32 -8.35 3.65
CA TYR A 64 12.22 -9.11 2.40
C TYR A 64 13.07 -10.39 2.47
N PRO A 65 12.49 -11.55 2.10
CA PRO A 65 13.24 -12.81 2.05
C PRO A 65 14.25 -12.82 0.91
N GLY A 66 15.33 -13.58 1.06
CA GLY A 66 16.38 -13.71 0.04
C GLY A 66 15.94 -14.36 -1.28
N THR A 67 14.70 -14.86 -1.36
CA THR A 67 14.06 -15.35 -2.58
C THR A 67 13.56 -14.21 -3.50
N VAL A 68 13.49 -12.98 -2.98
CA VAL A 68 13.19 -11.78 -3.76
C VAL A 68 14.45 -11.35 -4.51
N SER A 69 14.36 -11.24 -5.83
CA SER A 69 15.50 -10.88 -6.67
C SER A 69 15.81 -9.38 -6.65
N GLU A 70 14.78 -8.57 -6.61
CA GLU A 70 14.86 -7.11 -6.46
C GLU A 70 13.53 -6.53 -5.97
N VAL A 71 13.57 -5.35 -5.38
CA VAL A 71 12.41 -4.55 -5.00
C VAL A 71 12.49 -3.20 -5.71
N VAL A 72 11.44 -2.83 -6.43
CA VAL A 72 11.24 -1.46 -6.91
C VAL A 72 10.25 -0.79 -5.97
N ALA A 73 10.72 0.18 -5.20
CA ALA A 73 9.96 0.86 -4.16
C ALA A 73 9.50 2.25 -4.64
N ILE A 74 8.20 2.47 -4.67
CA ILE A 74 7.61 3.73 -5.12
C ILE A 74 7.12 4.54 -3.92
N GLU A 75 7.62 5.78 -3.78
CA GLU A 75 7.22 6.69 -2.70
C GLU A 75 7.06 8.11 -3.24
N PRO A 76 5.85 8.70 -3.19
CA PRO A 76 5.62 10.04 -3.69
C PRO A 76 6.22 11.13 -2.77
N GLU A 77 6.19 10.96 -1.45
CA GLU A 77 6.62 12.00 -0.52
C GLU A 77 8.15 12.08 -0.46
N ARG A 78 8.70 13.25 -0.78
CA ARG A 78 10.16 13.45 -0.96
C ARG A 78 10.99 13.12 0.29
N MET A 79 10.53 13.52 1.46
CA MET A 79 11.26 13.29 2.72
C MET A 79 11.28 11.80 3.06
N LEU A 80 10.12 11.12 2.98
CA LEU A 80 10.03 9.69 3.25
C LEU A 80 10.85 8.90 2.24
N ARG A 81 10.81 9.27 0.96
CA ARG A 81 11.64 8.66 -0.09
C ARG A 81 13.13 8.79 0.20
N GLY A 82 13.60 9.92 0.74
CA GLY A 82 14.99 10.08 1.18
C GLY A 82 15.36 9.07 2.26
N LEU A 83 14.50 8.88 3.27
CA LEU A 83 14.70 7.86 4.31
C LEU A 83 14.65 6.43 3.75
N ALA A 84 13.78 6.19 2.77
CA ALA A 84 13.71 4.90 2.09
C ALA A 84 15.02 4.58 1.32
N VAL A 85 15.63 5.56 0.64
CA VAL A 85 16.93 5.38 0.00
C VAL A 85 18.01 4.99 1.03
N GLU A 86 18.04 5.63 2.19
CA GLU A 86 18.94 5.24 3.27
C GLU A 86 18.65 3.83 3.81
N ALA A 87 17.39 3.45 3.90
CA ALA A 87 16.99 2.09 4.31
C ALA A 87 17.39 1.04 3.26
N ALA A 88 17.28 1.36 1.96
CA ALA A 88 17.66 0.50 0.84
C ALA A 88 19.14 0.09 0.90
N LEU A 89 20.02 0.98 1.33
CA LEU A 89 21.46 0.69 1.49
C LEU A 89 21.75 -0.39 2.54
N ARG A 90 20.82 -0.66 3.44
CA ARG A 90 20.92 -1.66 4.51
C ARG A 90 20.08 -2.91 4.27
N ALA A 91 19.35 -2.94 3.15
CA ALA A 91 18.51 -4.08 2.80
C ALA A 91 19.35 -5.32 2.40
N ARG A 92 18.79 -6.50 2.62
CA ARG A 92 19.43 -7.79 2.25
C ARG A 92 19.27 -8.11 0.77
N VAL A 93 18.28 -7.52 0.12
CA VAL A 93 17.98 -7.68 -1.30
C VAL A 93 18.17 -6.33 -1.99
N PRO A 94 18.46 -6.29 -3.29
CA PRO A 94 18.53 -5.03 -4.05
C PRO A 94 17.20 -4.27 -3.96
N VAL A 95 17.24 -2.98 -3.62
CA VAL A 95 16.08 -2.10 -3.55
C VAL A 95 16.37 -0.83 -4.34
N ASP A 96 15.57 -0.54 -5.36
CA ASP A 96 15.57 0.70 -6.11
C ASP A 96 14.38 1.58 -5.67
N VAL A 97 14.64 2.82 -5.28
CA VAL A 97 13.63 3.73 -4.73
C VAL A 97 13.36 4.86 -5.71
N ALA A 98 12.13 4.92 -6.23
CA ALA A 98 11.72 5.88 -7.25
C ALA A 98 10.53 6.76 -6.79
N PRO A 99 10.44 8.00 -7.32
CA PRO A 99 9.25 8.82 -7.12
C PRO A 99 8.08 8.30 -7.95
N GLY A 100 6.86 8.35 -7.41
CA GLY A 100 5.65 7.98 -8.13
C GLY A 100 4.44 7.92 -7.21
N ALA A 101 3.25 7.97 -7.80
CA ALA A 101 1.99 7.78 -7.09
C ALA A 101 1.39 6.41 -7.44
N ALA A 102 0.60 5.86 -6.53
CA ALA A 102 -0.06 4.56 -6.72
C ALA A 102 -1.01 4.55 -7.93
N GLU A 103 -1.59 5.71 -8.25
CA GLU A 103 -2.52 5.93 -9.37
C GLU A 103 -1.84 6.10 -10.74
N ALA A 104 -0.48 6.16 -10.76
CA ALA A 104 0.32 6.30 -11.99
C ALA A 104 1.74 5.79 -11.71
N LEU A 105 1.92 4.48 -11.73
CA LEU A 105 3.20 3.85 -11.43
C LEU A 105 4.18 4.01 -12.61
N PRO A 106 5.39 4.58 -12.37
CA PRO A 106 6.35 4.88 -13.42
C PRO A 106 7.14 3.64 -13.87
N VAL A 107 6.46 2.53 -14.07
CA VAL A 107 7.04 1.24 -14.43
C VAL A 107 6.25 0.56 -15.55
N LYS A 108 6.88 -0.37 -16.24
CA LYS A 108 6.26 -1.13 -17.34
C LYS A 108 5.16 -2.07 -16.82
N SER A 109 4.20 -2.36 -17.70
CA SER A 109 3.20 -3.41 -17.48
C SER A 109 3.86 -4.78 -17.36
N GLU A 110 3.24 -5.67 -16.56
CA GLU A 110 3.62 -7.09 -16.43
C GLU A 110 5.09 -7.31 -16.09
N ALA A 111 5.66 -6.39 -15.31
CA ALA A 111 7.06 -6.40 -14.96
C ALA A 111 7.38 -7.07 -13.61
N PHE A 112 6.36 -7.36 -12.79
CA PHE A 112 6.55 -7.83 -11.42
C PHE A 112 5.80 -9.13 -11.14
N ASP A 113 6.43 -9.96 -10.32
CA ASP A 113 5.86 -11.22 -9.82
C ASP A 113 4.96 -10.99 -8.62
N ALA A 114 5.27 -9.94 -7.82
CA ALA A 114 4.45 -9.55 -6.68
C ALA A 114 4.41 -8.02 -6.49
N ALA A 115 3.33 -7.57 -5.85
CA ALA A 115 3.17 -6.19 -5.37
C ALA A 115 2.89 -6.18 -3.86
N VAL A 116 3.46 -5.21 -3.16
CA VAL A 116 3.23 -4.99 -1.72
C VAL A 116 2.61 -3.62 -1.53
N VAL A 117 1.50 -3.59 -0.78
CA VAL A 117 0.85 -2.37 -0.30
C VAL A 117 0.64 -2.46 1.21
N SER A 118 1.18 -1.50 1.94
CA SER A 118 1.13 -1.50 3.41
C SER A 118 0.71 -0.13 3.93
N LEU A 119 -0.55 0.00 4.34
CA LEU A 119 -1.19 1.25 4.76
C LEU A 119 -1.19 2.33 3.65
N VAL A 120 -1.43 1.92 2.43
CA VAL A 120 -1.42 2.75 1.22
C VAL A 120 -2.82 2.93 0.65
N LEU A 121 -3.58 1.85 0.43
CA LEU A 121 -4.93 1.92 -0.15
C LEU A 121 -5.88 2.75 0.72
N CYS A 122 -5.61 2.85 2.01
CA CYS A 122 -6.34 3.76 2.90
C CYS A 122 -6.06 5.24 2.62
N SER A 123 -4.93 5.59 1.99
CA SER A 123 -4.46 6.97 1.82
C SER A 123 -4.49 7.48 0.38
N VAL A 124 -4.52 6.60 -0.62
CA VAL A 124 -4.62 6.98 -2.04
C VAL A 124 -5.93 7.73 -2.32
N ARG A 125 -5.92 8.64 -3.30
CA ARG A 125 -7.10 9.43 -3.67
C ARG A 125 -8.12 8.63 -4.45
N ASP A 126 -7.63 7.83 -5.39
CA ASP A 126 -8.43 7.02 -6.31
C ASP A 126 -8.03 5.54 -6.17
N VAL A 127 -8.75 4.83 -5.29
CA VAL A 127 -8.50 3.40 -5.03
C VAL A 127 -8.69 2.55 -6.29
N PRO A 128 -9.77 2.69 -7.07
CA PRO A 128 -9.93 1.96 -8.32
C PRO A 128 -8.75 2.13 -9.27
N ARG A 129 -8.26 3.36 -9.45
CA ARG A 129 -7.13 3.65 -10.32
C ARG A 129 -5.81 3.07 -9.80
N ALA A 130 -5.57 3.15 -8.49
CA ALA A 130 -4.39 2.53 -7.87
C ALA A 130 -4.41 1.00 -8.04
N LEU A 131 -5.57 0.36 -7.87
CA LEU A 131 -5.73 -1.08 -8.08
C LEU A 131 -5.60 -1.48 -9.56
N ALA A 132 -6.08 -0.66 -10.49
CA ALA A 132 -5.86 -0.86 -11.93
C ALA A 132 -4.37 -0.79 -12.28
N GLU A 133 -3.61 0.14 -11.69
CA GLU A 133 -2.16 0.22 -11.86
C GLU A 133 -1.44 -1.00 -11.26
N LEU A 134 -1.82 -1.45 -10.06
CA LEU A 134 -1.30 -2.69 -9.48
C LEU A 134 -1.54 -3.88 -10.40
N ARG A 135 -2.75 -3.99 -10.98
CA ARG A 135 -3.08 -5.05 -11.93
C ARG A 135 -2.25 -4.93 -13.21
N ARG A 136 -2.06 -3.72 -13.73
CA ARG A 136 -1.26 -3.47 -14.92
C ARG A 136 0.20 -3.91 -14.77
N VAL A 137 0.82 -3.60 -13.63
CA VAL A 137 2.26 -3.85 -13.43
C VAL A 137 2.59 -5.29 -13.03
N LEU A 138 1.63 -6.02 -12.46
CA LEU A 138 1.78 -7.43 -12.14
C LEU A 138 1.67 -8.29 -13.39
N ARG A 139 2.45 -9.36 -13.45
CA ARG A 139 2.26 -10.43 -14.44
C ARG A 139 0.93 -11.15 -14.20
N PRO A 140 0.35 -11.80 -15.23
CA PRO A 140 -0.73 -12.76 -15.01
C PRO A 140 -0.31 -13.82 -13.98
N GLY A 141 -1.16 -14.08 -12.99
CA GLY A 141 -0.84 -14.92 -11.83
C GLY A 141 -0.02 -14.25 -10.73
N GLY A 142 0.43 -13.01 -10.92
CA GLY A 142 1.16 -12.24 -9.92
C GLY A 142 0.32 -11.92 -8.69
N GLU A 143 0.97 -11.87 -7.51
CA GLU A 143 0.28 -11.67 -6.24
C GLU A 143 0.36 -10.23 -5.71
N VAL A 144 -0.67 -9.81 -4.98
CA VAL A 144 -0.67 -8.61 -4.14
C VAL A 144 -0.66 -9.03 -2.68
N ARG A 145 0.34 -8.59 -1.93
CA ARG A 145 0.34 -8.69 -0.47
C ARG A 145 -0.09 -7.35 0.11
N PHE A 146 -1.05 -7.38 1.02
CA PHE A 146 -1.61 -6.16 1.56
C PHE A 146 -1.76 -6.19 3.09
N PHE A 147 -1.45 -5.06 3.71
CA PHE A 147 -1.76 -4.75 5.10
C PHE A 147 -2.37 -3.36 5.15
N GLU A 148 -3.66 -3.26 5.44
CA GLU A 148 -4.42 -2.02 5.29
C GLU A 148 -5.36 -1.77 6.47
N HIS A 149 -5.71 -0.49 6.72
CA HIS A 149 -6.84 -0.20 7.57
C HIS A 149 -8.13 -0.76 6.97
N GLY A 150 -9.01 -1.24 7.83
CA GLY A 150 -10.29 -1.79 7.43
C GLY A 150 -11.40 -1.40 8.39
N ARG A 151 -12.62 -1.72 8.00
CA ARG A 151 -13.79 -1.42 8.84
C ARG A 151 -13.78 -2.20 10.13
N GLY A 152 -14.09 -1.49 11.23
CA GLY A 152 -14.31 -2.07 12.53
C GLY A 152 -15.57 -2.92 12.63
N GLY A 153 -15.59 -3.78 13.65
CA GLY A 153 -16.78 -4.53 14.02
C GLY A 153 -17.83 -3.62 14.66
N GLY A 154 -19.12 -3.96 14.47
CA GLY A 154 -20.23 -3.27 15.11
C GLY A 154 -20.63 -1.94 14.43
N ARG A 155 -21.91 -1.55 14.65
CA ARG A 155 -22.50 -0.38 14.00
C ARG A 155 -21.88 0.94 14.48
N VAL A 156 -21.66 1.04 15.79
CA VAL A 156 -21.11 2.26 16.43
C VAL A 156 -19.71 2.54 15.90
N MET A 157 -18.79 1.56 15.92
CA MET A 157 -17.43 1.73 15.42
C MET A 157 -17.40 2.15 13.95
N ARG A 158 -18.21 1.52 13.11
CA ARG A 158 -18.32 1.89 11.69
C ARG A 158 -18.88 3.31 11.48
N PHE A 159 -19.79 3.73 12.32
CA PHE A 159 -20.28 5.11 12.30
C PHE A 159 -19.18 6.10 12.69
N THR A 160 -18.47 5.83 13.79
CA THR A 160 -17.32 6.64 14.24
C THR A 160 -16.23 6.74 13.16
N GLN A 161 -15.84 5.62 12.56
CA GLN A 161 -14.85 5.61 11.48
C GLN A 161 -15.30 6.48 10.30
N ARG A 162 -16.55 6.35 9.84
CA ARG A 162 -17.09 7.17 8.75
C ARG A 162 -17.15 8.66 9.08
N THR A 163 -17.46 9.00 10.33
CA THR A 163 -17.46 10.40 10.79
C THR A 163 -16.06 10.98 10.80
N LEU A 164 -15.07 10.23 11.30
CA LEU A 164 -13.66 10.63 11.27
C LEU A 164 -13.16 10.83 9.84
N ASP A 165 -13.46 9.90 8.93
CA ASP A 165 -13.04 9.95 7.53
C ASP A 165 -13.61 11.17 6.76
N ARG A 166 -14.77 11.68 7.20
CA ARG A 166 -15.42 12.85 6.59
C ARG A 166 -14.98 14.19 7.19
N THR A 167 -14.26 14.15 8.30
CA THR A 167 -13.95 15.34 9.08
C THR A 167 -12.45 15.55 9.25
N VAL A 168 -11.93 15.16 10.39
CA VAL A 168 -10.58 15.55 10.85
C VAL A 168 -9.47 14.58 10.48
N TRP A 169 -9.81 13.32 10.22
CA TRP A 169 -8.79 12.27 10.11
C TRP A 169 -7.92 12.39 8.83
N PRO A 170 -8.47 12.49 7.60
CA PRO A 170 -7.66 12.54 6.40
C PRO A 170 -6.66 13.69 6.37
N PRO A 171 -7.02 14.94 6.72
CA PRO A 171 -6.05 16.04 6.74
C PRO A 171 -4.96 15.87 7.80
N LEU A 172 -5.25 15.23 8.94
CA LEU A 172 -4.27 14.99 10.01
C LEU A 172 -3.39 13.76 9.72
N ALA A 173 -3.91 12.77 9.01
CA ALA A 173 -3.29 11.46 8.79
C ALA A 173 -2.81 11.26 7.34
N GLY A 174 -2.40 12.33 6.65
CA GLY A 174 -1.81 12.23 5.31
C GLY A 174 -2.74 11.62 4.26
N GLY A 175 -4.04 11.86 4.34
CA GLY A 175 -5.04 11.32 3.43
C GLY A 175 -5.62 9.96 3.84
N CYS A 176 -5.21 9.39 4.98
CA CYS A 176 -5.69 8.09 5.43
C CYS A 176 -7.19 8.08 5.74
N HIS A 177 -7.89 7.04 5.31
CA HIS A 177 -9.30 6.75 5.59
C HIS A 177 -9.41 5.39 6.28
N VAL A 178 -9.95 5.36 7.49
CA VAL A 178 -10.03 4.14 8.32
C VAL A 178 -11.31 3.33 8.10
N ALA A 179 -12.29 3.85 7.37
CA ALA A 179 -13.54 3.17 7.05
C ALA A 179 -13.55 2.50 5.68
N ARG A 180 -12.43 2.48 4.94
CA ARG A 180 -12.32 1.80 3.64
C ARG A 180 -12.42 0.27 3.80
N GLU A 181 -12.80 -0.42 2.72
CA GLU A 181 -12.88 -1.88 2.64
C GLU A 181 -11.94 -2.41 1.57
N PRO A 182 -10.64 -2.59 1.88
CA PRO A 182 -9.65 -2.98 0.89
C PRO A 182 -9.92 -4.35 0.26
N VAL A 183 -10.50 -5.29 1.00
CA VAL A 183 -10.86 -6.62 0.48
C VAL A 183 -11.93 -6.54 -0.60
N GLY A 184 -12.97 -5.73 -0.37
CA GLY A 184 -14.02 -5.46 -1.36
C GLY A 184 -13.45 -4.78 -2.60
N ALA A 185 -12.64 -3.74 -2.40
CA ALA A 185 -12.01 -3.00 -3.48
C ALA A 185 -11.10 -3.88 -4.36
N LEU A 186 -10.29 -4.77 -3.76
CA LEU A 186 -9.46 -5.73 -4.51
C LEU A 186 -10.33 -6.67 -5.36
N ARG A 187 -11.44 -7.18 -4.81
CA ARG A 187 -12.38 -8.03 -5.56
C ARG A 187 -13.03 -7.28 -6.73
N GLU A 188 -13.50 -6.07 -6.48
CA GLU A 188 -14.12 -5.21 -7.51
C GLU A 188 -13.13 -4.84 -8.62
N ALA A 189 -11.83 -4.75 -8.31
CA ALA A 189 -10.76 -4.55 -9.28
C ALA A 189 -10.35 -5.83 -10.03
N GLY A 190 -11.03 -6.96 -9.81
CA GLY A 190 -10.79 -8.22 -10.51
C GLY A 190 -9.62 -9.04 -9.99
N PHE A 191 -9.19 -8.81 -8.73
CA PHE A 191 -8.24 -9.71 -8.07
C PHE A 191 -8.95 -10.91 -7.44
N GLU A 192 -8.36 -12.08 -7.55
CA GLU A 192 -8.76 -13.29 -6.85
C GLU A 192 -8.24 -13.22 -5.40
N LEU A 193 -9.17 -13.24 -4.44
CA LEU A 193 -8.82 -13.13 -3.04
C LEU A 193 -8.31 -14.46 -2.50
N GLY A 194 -7.15 -14.42 -1.89
CA GLY A 194 -6.63 -15.53 -1.09
C GLY A 194 -6.94 -15.41 0.40
N PRO A 195 -6.21 -16.14 1.23
CA PRO A 195 -6.34 -16.04 2.67
C PRO A 195 -6.08 -14.60 3.15
N TYR A 196 -7.00 -14.08 3.95
CA TYR A 196 -6.81 -12.82 4.64
C TYR A 196 -7.31 -12.89 6.09
N ARG A 197 -6.75 -12.05 6.94
CA ARG A 197 -7.10 -11.99 8.35
C ARG A 197 -7.38 -10.55 8.76
N ARG A 198 -8.50 -10.34 9.45
CA ARG A 198 -8.77 -9.09 10.17
C ARG A 198 -8.04 -9.13 11.50
N THR A 199 -7.34 -8.07 11.84
CA THR A 199 -6.52 -7.96 13.06
C THR A 199 -6.71 -6.59 13.71
N LEU A 200 -6.29 -6.50 14.95
CA LEU A 200 -6.22 -5.21 15.66
C LEU A 200 -4.75 -4.81 15.81
N MET A 201 -4.46 -3.53 15.62
CA MET A 201 -3.14 -2.97 15.84
C MET A 201 -3.22 -1.75 16.76
N PRO A 202 -2.59 -1.80 17.95
CA PRO A 202 -1.92 -2.97 18.53
C PRO A 202 -2.91 -4.09 18.90
N GLU A 203 -2.44 -5.34 18.96
CA GLU A 203 -3.29 -6.50 19.32
C GLU A 203 -3.87 -6.36 20.74
N LYS A 204 -3.09 -5.77 21.64
CA LYS A 204 -3.49 -5.48 23.04
C LYS A 204 -3.64 -3.97 23.23
N GLY A 205 -4.73 -3.56 23.85
CA GLY A 205 -4.99 -2.13 24.11
C GLY A 205 -6.41 -1.69 23.73
N PRO A 206 -6.68 -0.38 23.79
CA PRO A 206 -7.99 0.16 23.45
C PRO A 206 -8.27 -0.02 21.95
N LYS A 207 -9.51 -0.40 21.62
CA LYS A 207 -9.98 -0.53 20.24
C LYS A 207 -10.30 0.84 19.67
N LEU A 208 -9.30 1.51 19.11
CA LEU A 208 -9.46 2.80 18.44
C LEU A 208 -10.00 2.60 17.02
N PRO A 209 -10.59 3.60 16.38
CA PRO A 209 -11.01 3.53 14.98
C PRO A 209 -9.89 3.11 14.01
N THR A 210 -8.65 3.49 14.31
CA THR A 210 -7.43 3.18 13.55
C THR A 210 -6.85 1.81 13.84
N SER A 211 -7.35 1.09 14.85
CA SER A 211 -6.81 -0.22 15.24
C SER A 211 -7.22 -1.35 14.31
N TYR A 212 -8.27 -1.17 13.53
CA TYR A 212 -8.79 -2.23 12.67
C TYR A 212 -8.01 -2.32 11.38
N CYS A 213 -7.34 -3.45 11.18
CA CYS A 213 -6.54 -3.71 10.01
C CYS A 213 -6.90 -5.05 9.36
N VAL A 214 -6.50 -5.23 8.13
CA VAL A 214 -6.57 -6.49 7.40
C VAL A 214 -5.24 -6.79 6.75
N LEU A 215 -4.78 -8.03 6.92
CA LEU A 215 -3.55 -8.57 6.33
C LEU A 215 -3.93 -9.73 5.42
N GLY A 216 -3.43 -9.78 4.21
CA GLY A 216 -3.76 -10.86 3.29
C GLY A 216 -3.03 -10.81 1.97
N ALA A 217 -3.48 -11.70 1.08
CA ALA A 217 -3.00 -11.81 -0.29
C ALA A 217 -4.17 -11.85 -1.28
N ALA A 218 -3.90 -11.43 -2.49
CA ALA A 218 -4.80 -11.56 -3.64
C ALA A 218 -3.94 -11.74 -4.90
N TRP A 219 -4.51 -12.30 -5.97
CA TRP A 219 -3.79 -12.59 -7.21
C TRP A 219 -4.43 -11.91 -8.40
N ARG A 220 -3.61 -11.41 -9.32
CA ARG A 220 -4.08 -11.12 -10.66
C ARG A 220 -4.40 -12.46 -11.33
N PRO A 221 -5.63 -12.68 -11.89
CA PRO A 221 -5.94 -13.90 -12.64
C PRO A 221 -4.88 -14.22 -13.69
N ALA A 222 -4.56 -15.50 -13.87
CA ALA A 222 -3.59 -15.95 -14.89
C ALA A 222 -4.12 -15.75 -16.33
N ARG A 223 -5.47 -15.70 -16.49
CA ARG A 223 -6.16 -15.29 -17.71
C ARG A 223 -7.03 -14.10 -17.41
N ASP A 224 -6.99 -13.07 -18.23
CA ASP A 224 -7.97 -12.00 -18.16
C ASP A 224 -9.30 -12.56 -18.68
N THR A 225 -10.30 -12.67 -17.80
CA THR A 225 -11.65 -13.14 -18.14
C THR A 225 -12.38 -12.23 -19.15
N ALA A 226 -11.75 -11.12 -19.54
CA ALA A 226 -12.23 -10.21 -20.59
C ALA A 226 -12.06 -10.78 -22.03
N ASP A 227 -11.20 -11.80 -22.20
CA ASP A 227 -10.91 -12.41 -23.51
C ASP A 227 -11.69 -13.72 -23.78
N ASP A 228 -12.53 -14.19 -22.85
CA ASP A 228 -13.42 -15.30 -23.14
C ASP A 228 -14.60 -14.81 -24.01
N PRO A 229 -14.71 -15.30 -25.27
CA PRO A 229 -15.87 -15.03 -26.07
C PRO A 229 -17.12 -15.58 -25.33
N PRO A 230 -18.30 -14.93 -25.44
CA PRO A 230 -19.48 -15.42 -24.77
C PRO A 230 -19.75 -16.87 -25.22
N THR A 231 -19.65 -17.81 -24.28
CA THR A 231 -20.00 -19.21 -24.54
C THR A 231 -21.45 -19.22 -24.99
N GLY A 232 -21.62 -19.34 -26.33
CA GLY A 232 -22.91 -19.49 -26.94
C GLY A 232 -23.63 -20.71 -26.35
N ARG A 233 -24.70 -20.46 -25.62
CA ARG A 233 -25.69 -21.51 -25.32
C ARG A 233 -26.43 -21.83 -26.61
N SER A 234 -26.13 -22.98 -27.16
CA SER A 234 -26.98 -23.68 -28.14
C SER A 234 -28.17 -24.32 -27.42
#